data_c1fa90d48d4371a744cd0bae395cff35
#
_entry.id   c1fa90d48d4371a744cd0bae395cff35
#
_cell.length_a   1.000
_cell.length_b   1.000
_cell.length_c   1.000
_cell.angle_alpha   90.00
_cell.angle_beta   90.00
_cell.angle_gamma   90.00
#
_symmetry.space_group_name_H-M   'P 1'
#
loop_
_entity.id
_entity.type
_entity.pdbx_description
1 polymer ?
#
loop_
_entity_poly.entity_id
_entity_poly.type
_entity_poly.pdbx_seq_one_letter_code
_entity_poly.pdbx_strand_id
1 'polypeptide(L)'
;MTEMYPAYYEAFRCTAGACRHNCCIGWEIDIDGKSAERYAALPGAFGERVRAAVEPGEPPHFRLDAAGRCAMLRDDNLCELQRTLGEGALCNICRDHPRYRVFLAGRTEIGLGLCCEEAARLLLSRTEKVTLRGAVSKAPPRETVELLLFRQRLLDAAQDRRLTLGGRMRKILPLAGASLPRRTARAWAAFFASLEPLEPGWTETLAKLARPVDFTGFHAVSAAWETEYEQLLVYFLLRHLLADEGRALPARAAFAVLSTAMLYALGAAARTENGTVSFGERVELARLWSANVEYSEENMRAALDELT
;
A
#
# COMPACT_ATOMS: atom_id res chain seq x y z
N MET A 1 -2.91 -24.34 3.63
CA MET A 1 -3.49 -23.24 2.83
C MET A 1 -2.49 -22.91 1.74
N THR A 2 -2.93 -22.62 0.51
CA THR A 2 -2.02 -22.23 -0.56
C THR A 2 -1.73 -20.73 -0.39
N GLU A 3 -0.46 -20.39 -0.18
CA GLU A 3 -0.03 -18.99 -0.10
C GLU A 3 0.73 -18.63 -1.38
N MET A 4 0.33 -17.51 -2.00
CA MET A 4 0.96 -16.97 -3.19
C MET A 4 1.42 -15.54 -2.92
N TYR A 5 2.56 -15.15 -3.47
CA TYR A 5 3.14 -13.84 -3.27
C TYR A 5 3.91 -13.37 -4.51
N PRO A 6 4.03 -12.04 -4.72
CA PRO A 6 4.87 -11.50 -5.79
C PRO A 6 6.33 -11.92 -5.60
N ALA A 7 7.03 -12.19 -6.69
CA ALA A 7 8.41 -12.68 -6.66
C ALA A 7 9.40 -11.80 -5.86
N TYR A 8 9.08 -10.50 -5.71
CA TYR A 8 9.90 -9.57 -4.92
C TYR A 8 9.64 -9.65 -3.40
N TYR A 9 8.57 -10.31 -2.96
CA TYR A 9 8.17 -10.38 -1.55
C TYR A 9 9.29 -10.90 -0.63
N GLU A 10 10.01 -11.92 -1.06
CA GLU A 10 11.10 -12.53 -0.28
C GLU A 10 12.33 -11.63 -0.12
N ALA A 11 12.46 -10.61 -0.95
CA ALA A 11 13.54 -9.64 -0.87
C ALA A 11 13.29 -8.53 0.17
N PHE A 12 12.07 -8.45 0.71
CA PHE A 12 11.74 -7.44 1.70
C PHE A 12 12.53 -7.65 3.01
N ARG A 13 13.16 -6.58 3.47
CA ARG A 13 13.81 -6.48 4.79
C ARG A 13 13.47 -5.14 5.40
N CYS A 14 12.92 -5.15 6.61
CA CYS A 14 12.66 -3.91 7.34
C CYS A 14 13.97 -3.15 7.57
N THR A 15 13.99 -1.85 7.27
CA THR A 15 15.14 -0.96 7.46
C THR A 15 15.28 -0.48 8.91
N ALA A 16 14.35 -0.87 9.76
CA ALA A 16 14.37 -0.60 11.21
C ALA A 16 14.68 0.88 11.53
N GLY A 17 15.70 1.17 12.32
CA GLY A 17 16.06 2.54 12.73
C GLY A 17 16.48 3.48 11.59
N ALA A 18 16.74 2.96 10.39
CA ALA A 18 17.03 3.79 9.20
C ALA A 18 15.74 4.22 8.44
N CYS A 19 14.57 3.73 8.86
CA CYS A 19 13.30 4.12 8.26
C CYS A 19 12.93 5.56 8.63
N ARG A 20 12.60 6.39 7.63
CA ARG A 20 12.13 7.77 7.85
C ARG A 20 10.68 7.81 8.32
N HIS A 21 9.88 6.83 7.95
CA HIS A 21 8.45 6.71 8.23
C HIS A 21 8.21 5.49 9.14
N ASN A 22 8.52 5.67 10.43
CA ASN A 22 8.45 4.59 11.40
C ASN A 22 7.00 4.12 11.62
N CYS A 23 6.74 2.84 11.38
CA CYS A 23 5.43 2.22 11.55
C CYS A 23 4.96 2.11 13.02
N CYS A 24 5.73 2.59 13.99
CA CYS A 24 5.34 2.72 15.39
C CYS A 24 4.94 4.16 15.76
N ILE A 25 4.60 4.99 14.77
CA ILE A 25 4.23 6.40 14.96
C ILE A 25 2.95 6.70 14.16
N GLY A 26 2.03 7.44 14.77
CA GLY A 26 0.90 8.07 14.09
C GLY A 26 -0.39 7.25 14.01
N TRP A 27 -0.43 6.06 14.58
CA TRP A 27 -1.63 5.22 14.59
C TRP A 27 -1.66 4.27 15.80
N GLU A 28 -2.88 3.88 16.19
CA GLU A 28 -3.11 2.96 17.27
C GLU A 28 -2.71 1.53 16.88
N ILE A 29 -1.94 0.87 17.73
CA ILE A 29 -1.39 -0.46 17.48
C ILE A 29 -2.13 -1.47 18.33
N ASP A 30 -3.10 -2.14 17.77
CA ASP A 30 -3.89 -3.19 18.40
C ASP A 30 -3.05 -4.40 18.76
N ILE A 31 -3.35 -4.98 19.92
CA ILE A 31 -2.67 -6.17 20.44
C ILE A 31 -3.64 -7.33 20.41
N ASP A 32 -3.32 -8.36 19.63
CA ASP A 32 -4.12 -9.57 19.59
C ASP A 32 -4.13 -10.31 20.95
N GLY A 33 -5.20 -11.05 21.23
CA GLY A 33 -5.43 -11.68 22.53
C GLY A 33 -4.29 -12.56 23.02
N LYS A 34 -3.67 -13.36 22.11
CA LYS A 34 -2.51 -14.22 22.47
C LYS A 34 -1.28 -13.39 22.85
N SER A 35 -1.06 -12.28 22.15
CA SER A 35 0.02 -11.35 22.48
C SER A 35 -0.26 -10.61 23.80
N ALA A 36 -1.50 -10.19 24.04
CA ALA A 36 -1.91 -9.57 25.30
C ALA A 36 -1.68 -10.51 26.50
N GLU A 37 -2.11 -11.76 26.42
CA GLU A 37 -1.84 -12.79 27.44
C GLU A 37 -0.34 -12.97 27.70
N ARG A 38 0.45 -13.07 26.63
CA ARG A 38 1.89 -13.19 26.73
C ARG A 38 2.54 -11.98 27.40
N TYR A 39 2.11 -10.77 27.06
CA TYR A 39 2.62 -9.52 27.65
C TYR A 39 2.26 -9.39 29.11
N ALA A 40 1.06 -9.79 29.51
CA ALA A 40 0.65 -9.84 30.89
C ALA A 40 1.49 -10.78 31.75
N ALA A 41 1.95 -11.88 31.18
CA ALA A 41 2.74 -12.93 31.87
C ALA A 41 4.25 -12.64 31.89
N LEU A 42 4.76 -11.58 31.24
CA LEU A 42 6.20 -11.28 31.22
C LEU A 42 6.72 -10.96 32.63
N PRO A 43 7.81 -11.62 33.09
CA PRO A 43 8.36 -11.40 34.42
C PRO A 43 9.28 -10.17 34.51
N GLY A 44 9.52 -9.72 35.74
CA GLY A 44 10.54 -8.72 36.06
C GLY A 44 10.23 -7.30 35.56
N ALA A 45 11.19 -6.41 35.75
CA ALA A 45 11.05 -4.99 35.43
C ALA A 45 10.72 -4.71 33.94
N PHE A 46 11.18 -5.55 33.03
CA PHE A 46 10.81 -5.43 31.62
C PHE A 46 9.33 -5.74 31.40
N GLY A 47 8.82 -6.81 32.01
CA GLY A 47 7.39 -7.15 31.96
C GLY A 47 6.49 -6.05 32.54
N GLU A 48 6.93 -5.39 33.63
CA GLU A 48 6.24 -4.25 34.19
C GLU A 48 6.15 -3.08 33.22
N ARG A 49 7.23 -2.77 32.52
CA ARG A 49 7.24 -1.73 31.46
C ARG A 49 6.31 -2.07 30.30
N VAL A 50 6.32 -3.33 29.84
CA VAL A 50 5.42 -3.76 28.76
C VAL A 50 3.97 -3.63 29.20
N ARG A 51 3.60 -4.08 30.40
CA ARG A 51 2.24 -3.91 30.94
C ARG A 51 1.84 -2.43 31.07
N ALA A 52 2.75 -1.58 31.52
CA ALA A 52 2.52 -0.15 31.61
C ALA A 52 2.35 0.53 30.25
N ALA A 53 2.93 -0.06 29.19
CA ALA A 53 2.82 0.41 27.81
C ALA A 53 1.49 -0.01 27.12
N VAL A 54 0.74 -0.94 27.72
CA VAL A 54 -0.53 -1.41 27.16
C VAL A 54 -1.67 -0.62 27.80
N GLU A 55 -2.57 -0.12 26.97
CA GLU A 55 -3.85 0.46 27.35
C GLU A 55 -4.94 -0.60 27.22
N PRO A 56 -5.78 -0.77 28.25
CA PRO A 56 -6.89 -1.72 28.18
C PRO A 56 -7.95 -1.23 27.20
N GLY A 57 -8.51 -2.15 26.41
CA GLY A 57 -9.55 -1.90 25.40
C GLY A 57 -10.01 -3.20 24.76
N GLU A 58 -10.90 -3.14 23.79
CA GLU A 58 -11.33 -4.25 22.97
C GLU A 58 -11.16 -3.90 21.47
N PRO A 59 -9.99 -4.24 20.89
CA PRO A 59 -8.81 -4.88 21.48
C PRO A 59 -7.97 -3.95 22.36
N PRO A 60 -7.10 -4.50 23.27
CA PRO A 60 -6.10 -3.69 23.95
C PRO A 60 -5.07 -3.20 22.93
N HIS A 61 -4.45 -2.02 23.21
CA HIS A 61 -3.51 -1.41 22.28
C HIS A 61 -2.29 -0.83 23.00
N PHE A 62 -1.23 -0.53 22.27
CA PHE A 62 -0.09 0.19 22.83
C PHE A 62 -0.41 1.67 23.00
N ARG A 63 -0.04 2.22 24.17
CA ARG A 63 -0.13 3.67 24.43
C ARG A 63 0.71 4.44 23.44
N LEU A 64 0.20 5.60 23.04
CA LEU A 64 0.93 6.57 22.26
C LEU A 64 1.25 7.80 23.13
N ASP A 65 2.42 8.39 22.91
CA ASP A 65 2.75 9.69 23.51
C ASP A 65 2.08 10.84 22.74
N ALA A 66 2.32 12.08 23.20
CA ALA A 66 1.76 13.28 22.57
C ALA A 66 2.24 13.50 21.10
N ALA A 67 3.31 12.85 20.69
CA ALA A 67 3.83 12.85 19.32
C ALA A 67 3.34 11.63 18.52
N GLY A 68 2.39 10.85 19.06
CA GLY A 68 1.85 9.65 18.41
C GLY A 68 2.83 8.47 18.40
N ARG A 69 3.88 8.48 19.21
CA ARG A 69 4.89 7.40 19.25
C ARG A 69 4.42 6.28 20.16
N CYS A 70 4.55 5.05 19.70
CA CYS A 70 4.30 3.87 20.52
C CYS A 70 5.19 3.86 21.78
N ALA A 71 4.61 3.54 22.94
CA ALA A 71 5.33 3.46 24.22
C ALA A 71 6.49 2.43 24.25
N MET A 72 6.50 1.49 23.28
CA MET A 72 7.61 0.54 23.11
C MET A 72 8.67 1.03 22.13
N LEU A 73 8.50 2.21 21.52
CA LEU A 73 9.46 2.79 20.58
C LEU A 73 10.49 3.63 21.35
N ARG A 74 11.76 3.25 21.22
CA ARG A 74 12.90 3.92 21.86
C ARG A 74 13.31 5.19 21.09
N ASP A 75 14.18 5.99 21.69
CA ASP A 75 14.74 7.21 21.08
C ASP A 75 15.58 6.93 19.83
N ASP A 76 16.14 5.71 19.72
CA ASP A 76 16.87 5.24 18.53
C ASP A 76 15.96 4.71 17.41
N ASN A 77 14.64 4.93 17.52
CA ASN A 77 13.60 4.45 16.60
C ASN A 77 13.53 2.92 16.46
N LEU A 78 13.99 2.18 17.46
CA LEU A 78 13.89 0.73 17.51
C LEU A 78 12.88 0.29 18.56
N CYS A 79 12.13 -0.77 18.27
CA CYS A 79 11.17 -1.35 19.20
C CYS A 79 11.90 -2.06 20.36
N GLU A 80 11.64 -1.66 21.60
CA GLU A 80 12.25 -2.28 22.79
C GLU A 80 11.83 -3.75 22.94
N LEU A 81 10.57 -4.07 22.59
CA LEU A 81 10.04 -5.42 22.64
C LEU A 81 10.79 -6.36 21.68
N GLN A 82 10.98 -5.91 20.43
CA GLN A 82 11.72 -6.66 19.42
C GLN A 82 13.20 -6.84 19.80
N ARG A 83 13.83 -5.80 20.35
CA ARG A 83 15.25 -5.87 20.77
C ARG A 83 15.47 -6.83 21.92
N THR A 84 14.54 -6.86 22.88
CA THR A 84 14.70 -7.62 24.12
C THR A 84 14.28 -9.08 23.96
N LEU A 85 13.19 -9.35 23.22
CA LEU A 85 12.58 -10.67 23.10
C LEU A 85 12.61 -11.25 21.67
N GLY A 86 13.05 -10.47 20.69
CA GLY A 86 13.06 -10.86 19.28
C GLY A 86 11.74 -10.65 18.55
N GLU A 87 11.74 -10.84 17.23
CA GLU A 87 10.59 -10.63 16.34
C GLU A 87 9.38 -11.49 16.73
N GLY A 88 9.61 -12.72 17.23
CA GLY A 88 8.55 -13.63 17.68
C GLY A 88 7.72 -13.10 18.85
N ALA A 89 8.20 -12.07 19.57
CA ALA A 89 7.46 -11.43 20.65
C ALA A 89 6.51 -10.31 20.19
N LEU A 90 6.62 -9.85 18.95
CA LEU A 90 5.74 -8.82 18.41
C LEU A 90 4.29 -9.33 18.33
N CYS A 91 3.31 -8.44 18.55
CA CYS A 91 1.91 -8.74 18.25
C CYS A 91 1.72 -8.88 16.73
N ASN A 92 0.59 -9.45 16.33
CA ASN A 92 0.35 -9.82 14.94
C ASN A 92 0.48 -8.63 14.00
N ILE A 93 -0.12 -7.49 14.32
CA ILE A 93 -0.09 -6.31 13.47
C ILE A 93 1.33 -5.75 13.28
N CYS A 94 2.14 -5.74 14.33
CA CYS A 94 3.55 -5.30 14.25
C CYS A 94 4.41 -6.25 13.41
N ARG A 95 4.21 -7.57 13.60
CA ARG A 95 4.95 -8.59 12.85
C ARG A 95 4.55 -8.63 11.38
N ASP A 96 3.27 -8.43 11.11
CA ASP A 96 2.73 -8.53 9.76
C ASP A 96 2.94 -7.25 8.93
N HIS A 97 3.10 -6.08 9.55
CA HIS A 97 3.35 -4.86 8.82
C HIS A 97 4.63 -4.96 7.94
N PRO A 98 4.59 -4.55 6.68
CA PRO A 98 3.49 -3.98 5.88
C PRO A 98 2.72 -5.02 5.03
N ARG A 99 2.61 -6.26 5.46
CA ARG A 99 1.99 -7.34 4.68
C ARG A 99 0.48 -7.19 4.65
N TYR A 100 -0.08 -7.22 3.44
CA TYR A 100 -1.52 -7.36 3.24
C TYR A 100 -1.85 -8.77 2.77
N ARG A 101 -3.09 -9.19 2.97
CA ARG A 101 -3.59 -10.48 2.49
C ARG A 101 -4.87 -10.31 1.69
N VAL A 102 -4.98 -11.05 0.60
CA VAL A 102 -6.21 -11.22 -0.17
C VAL A 102 -6.66 -12.67 0.02
N PHE A 103 -7.80 -12.85 0.65
CA PHE A 103 -8.38 -14.16 0.92
C PHE A 103 -9.33 -14.54 -0.20
N LEU A 104 -9.09 -15.69 -0.81
CA LEU A 104 -9.95 -16.31 -1.81
C LEU A 104 -10.21 -17.75 -1.37
N ALA A 105 -11.34 -18.32 -1.81
CA ALA A 105 -11.63 -19.71 -1.51
C ALA A 105 -10.50 -20.63 -2.02
N GLY A 106 -9.85 -21.33 -1.09
CA GLY A 106 -8.73 -22.24 -1.39
C GLY A 106 -7.39 -21.58 -1.68
N ARG A 107 -7.27 -20.24 -1.59
CA ARG A 107 -6.03 -19.52 -1.87
C ARG A 107 -5.92 -18.23 -1.04
N THR A 108 -4.76 -18.00 -0.46
CA THR A 108 -4.40 -16.72 0.16
C THR A 108 -3.27 -16.10 -0.65
N GLU A 109 -3.37 -14.81 -0.91
CA GLU A 109 -2.28 -14.06 -1.51
C GLU A 109 -1.74 -13.04 -0.53
N ILE A 110 -0.42 -12.91 -0.45
CA ILE A 110 0.27 -12.01 0.48
C ILE A 110 1.10 -11.05 -0.36
N GLY A 111 1.01 -9.76 -0.06
CA GLY A 111 1.85 -8.74 -0.68
C GLY A 111 2.38 -7.75 0.35
N LEU A 112 3.06 -6.71 -0.12
CA LEU A 112 3.64 -5.66 0.71
C LEU A 112 2.92 -4.35 0.45
N GLY A 113 2.35 -3.73 1.47
CA GLY A 113 1.68 -2.44 1.39
C GLY A 113 2.68 -1.29 1.21
N LEU A 114 2.36 -0.38 0.29
CA LEU A 114 3.26 0.72 -0.06
C LEU A 114 3.34 1.83 1.00
N CYS A 115 2.49 1.81 2.03
CA CYS A 115 2.63 2.70 3.19
C CYS A 115 3.99 2.53 3.90
N CYS A 116 4.67 1.41 3.69
CA CYS A 116 6.05 1.19 4.10
C CYS A 116 7.01 1.70 3.04
N GLU A 117 7.91 2.61 3.43
CA GLU A 117 8.95 3.20 2.56
C GLU A 117 9.78 2.13 1.84
N GLU A 118 10.24 1.11 2.55
CA GLU A 118 11.05 0.04 1.96
C GLU A 118 10.25 -0.84 1.00
N ALA A 119 8.97 -1.12 1.29
CA ALA A 119 8.11 -1.85 0.36
C ALA A 119 7.89 -1.06 -0.93
N ALA A 120 7.65 0.26 -0.83
CA ALA A 120 7.50 1.14 -1.99
C ALA A 120 8.80 1.21 -2.79
N ARG A 121 9.95 1.40 -2.13
CA ARG A 121 11.27 1.41 -2.75
C ARG A 121 11.56 0.09 -3.47
N LEU A 122 11.29 -1.03 -2.82
CA LEU A 122 11.51 -2.36 -3.38
C LEU A 122 10.64 -2.58 -4.63
N LEU A 123 9.37 -2.20 -4.59
CA LEU A 123 8.47 -2.31 -5.74
C LEU A 123 8.95 -1.46 -6.91
N LEU A 124 9.20 -0.15 -6.69
CA LEU A 124 9.56 0.78 -7.76
C LEU A 124 10.95 0.49 -8.35
N SER A 125 11.86 -0.12 -7.59
CA SER A 125 13.18 -0.52 -8.10
C SER A 125 13.14 -1.71 -9.07
N ARG A 126 11.98 -2.36 -9.25
CA ARG A 126 11.86 -3.54 -10.11
C ARG A 126 11.75 -3.17 -11.57
N THR A 127 12.52 -3.85 -12.40
CA THR A 127 12.47 -3.75 -13.87
C THR A 127 11.79 -4.95 -14.52
N GLU A 128 11.72 -6.08 -13.80
CA GLU A 128 11.11 -7.30 -14.30
C GLU A 128 9.59 -7.27 -14.15
N LYS A 129 8.89 -7.97 -15.03
CA LYS A 129 7.44 -8.20 -14.88
C LYS A 129 7.15 -8.93 -13.58
N VAL A 130 6.08 -8.53 -12.92
CA VAL A 130 5.62 -9.20 -11.69
C VAL A 130 5.09 -10.59 -12.04
N THR A 131 5.58 -11.58 -11.32
CA THR A 131 5.06 -12.95 -11.32
C THR A 131 4.71 -13.35 -9.89
N LEU A 132 3.70 -14.20 -9.74
CA LEU A 132 3.36 -14.77 -8.44
C LEU A 132 4.11 -16.10 -8.24
N ARG A 133 4.62 -16.30 -7.03
CA ARG A 133 5.27 -17.52 -6.55
C ARG A 133 4.48 -18.10 -5.38
N GLY A 134 4.72 -19.34 -5.06
CA GLY A 134 4.13 -20.03 -3.93
C GLY A 134 3.80 -21.49 -4.26
N ALA A 135 3.36 -22.23 -3.24
CA ALA A 135 2.99 -23.64 -3.38
C ALA A 135 1.46 -23.77 -3.47
N VAL A 136 0.98 -24.45 -4.49
CA VAL A 136 -0.43 -24.82 -4.62
C VAL A 136 -0.63 -26.19 -3.99
N SER A 137 -1.22 -26.25 -2.80
CA SER A 137 -1.49 -27.49 -2.08
C SER A 137 -2.79 -28.17 -2.56
N LYS A 138 -3.76 -27.39 -3.02
CA LYS A 138 -5.05 -27.86 -3.54
C LYS A 138 -5.56 -26.87 -4.58
N ALA A 139 -6.15 -27.38 -5.66
CA ALA A 139 -6.78 -26.53 -6.65
C ALA A 139 -7.94 -25.73 -6.01
N PRO A 140 -8.02 -24.40 -6.27
CA PRO A 140 -9.12 -23.60 -5.78
C PRO A 140 -10.45 -23.97 -6.49
N PRO A 141 -11.60 -23.62 -5.92
CA PRO A 141 -12.90 -23.78 -6.57
C PRO A 141 -12.96 -23.09 -7.93
N ARG A 142 -13.90 -23.54 -8.77
CA ARG A 142 -14.08 -23.03 -10.14
C ARG A 142 -14.27 -21.52 -10.18
N GLU A 143 -15.09 -20.97 -9.29
CA GLU A 143 -15.39 -19.54 -9.19
C GLU A 143 -14.09 -18.73 -8.91
N THR A 144 -13.25 -19.23 -8.01
CA THR A 144 -11.96 -18.61 -7.75
C THR A 144 -11.04 -18.69 -8.97
N VAL A 145 -11.03 -19.81 -9.70
CA VAL A 145 -10.25 -19.94 -10.94
C VAL A 145 -10.72 -18.91 -11.97
N GLU A 146 -12.02 -18.72 -12.15
CA GLU A 146 -12.58 -17.72 -13.06
C GLU A 146 -12.14 -16.28 -12.70
N LEU A 147 -12.17 -15.92 -11.41
CA LEU A 147 -11.66 -14.64 -10.92
C LEU A 147 -10.16 -14.47 -11.18
N LEU A 148 -9.38 -15.51 -10.94
CA LEU A 148 -7.92 -15.48 -11.19
C LEU A 148 -7.61 -15.34 -12.68
N LEU A 149 -8.33 -16.02 -13.57
CA LEU A 149 -8.20 -15.88 -15.02
C LEU A 149 -8.62 -14.49 -15.50
N PHE A 150 -9.68 -13.94 -14.91
CA PHE A 150 -10.09 -12.57 -15.19
C PHE A 150 -8.98 -11.58 -14.81
N ARG A 151 -8.45 -11.65 -13.58
CA ARG A 151 -7.34 -10.81 -13.14
C ARG A 151 -6.11 -11.00 -14.01
N GLN A 152 -5.78 -12.22 -14.42
CA GLN A 152 -4.62 -12.47 -15.27
C GLN A 152 -4.69 -11.69 -16.57
N ARG A 153 -5.88 -11.62 -17.22
CA ARG A 153 -6.07 -10.80 -18.42
C ARG A 153 -5.77 -9.31 -18.18
N LEU A 154 -6.14 -8.78 -17.01
CA LEU A 154 -5.82 -7.38 -16.66
C LEU A 154 -4.33 -7.20 -16.36
N LEU A 155 -3.69 -8.16 -15.69
CA LEU A 155 -2.24 -8.14 -15.45
C LEU A 155 -1.44 -8.25 -16.76
N ASP A 156 -1.89 -9.07 -17.71
CA ASP A 156 -1.26 -9.16 -19.03
C ASP A 156 -1.38 -7.83 -19.78
N ALA A 157 -2.53 -7.14 -19.67
CA ALA A 157 -2.72 -5.83 -20.26
C ALA A 157 -1.84 -4.76 -19.57
N ALA A 158 -1.73 -4.80 -18.23
CA ALA A 158 -0.89 -3.89 -17.45
C ALA A 158 0.60 -4.03 -17.79
N GLN A 159 1.05 -5.24 -18.11
CA GLN A 159 2.44 -5.58 -18.40
C GLN A 159 2.72 -5.73 -19.93
N ASP A 160 1.81 -5.27 -20.78
CA ASP A 160 2.02 -5.25 -22.25
C ASP A 160 2.91 -4.07 -22.65
N ARG A 161 4.23 -4.25 -22.56
CA ARG A 161 5.24 -3.22 -22.84
C ARG A 161 5.32 -2.77 -24.31
N ARG A 162 4.50 -3.35 -25.20
CA ARG A 162 4.30 -2.84 -26.55
C ARG A 162 3.40 -1.61 -26.60
N LEU A 163 2.66 -1.36 -25.50
CA LEU A 163 1.78 -0.22 -25.31
C LEU A 163 2.43 0.76 -24.33
N THR A 164 2.20 2.06 -24.54
CA THR A 164 2.49 3.08 -23.53
C THR A 164 1.66 2.83 -22.26
N LEU A 165 2.06 3.38 -21.11
CA LEU A 165 1.31 3.28 -19.86
C LEU A 165 -0.16 3.70 -20.06
N GLY A 166 -0.42 4.82 -20.73
CA GLY A 166 -1.78 5.27 -21.05
C GLY A 166 -2.54 4.28 -21.95
N GLY A 167 -1.85 3.62 -22.88
CA GLY A 167 -2.42 2.55 -23.71
C GLY A 167 -2.85 1.35 -22.89
N ARG A 168 -2.04 0.93 -21.92
CA ARG A 168 -2.34 -0.18 -20.98
C ARG A 168 -3.55 0.14 -20.12
N MET A 169 -3.58 1.34 -19.51
CA MET A 169 -4.73 1.79 -18.70
C MET A 169 -6.02 1.83 -19.52
N ARG A 170 -6.00 2.39 -20.74
CA ARG A 170 -7.16 2.39 -21.65
C ARG A 170 -7.61 0.99 -22.07
N LYS A 171 -6.73 0.00 -22.10
CA LYS A 171 -7.05 -1.40 -22.41
C LYS A 171 -7.68 -2.11 -21.20
N ILE A 172 -7.24 -1.80 -19.98
CA ILE A 172 -7.74 -2.43 -18.75
C ILE A 172 -9.20 -2.07 -18.48
N LEU A 173 -9.58 -0.79 -18.62
CA LEU A 173 -10.92 -0.33 -18.27
C LEU A 173 -12.04 -1.11 -18.99
N PRO A 174 -12.09 -1.20 -20.32
CA PRO A 174 -13.15 -1.95 -20.99
C PRO A 174 -13.05 -3.47 -20.75
N LEU A 175 -11.84 -4.04 -20.57
CA LEU A 175 -11.67 -5.45 -20.21
C LEU A 175 -12.29 -5.76 -18.84
N ALA A 176 -12.31 -4.79 -17.95
CA ALA A 176 -12.92 -4.90 -16.62
C ALA A 176 -14.40 -4.49 -16.59
N GLY A 177 -14.98 -4.05 -17.72
CA GLY A 177 -16.30 -3.44 -17.75
C GLY A 177 -16.36 -2.13 -16.96
N ALA A 178 -15.24 -1.43 -16.83
CA ALA A 178 -15.05 -0.24 -16.01
C ALA A 178 -14.92 1.03 -16.86
N SER A 179 -15.17 2.15 -16.24
CA SER A 179 -14.89 3.47 -16.81
C SER A 179 -14.37 4.41 -15.71
N LEU A 180 -13.69 5.48 -16.09
CA LEU A 180 -13.35 6.55 -15.17
C LEU A 180 -14.26 7.75 -15.42
N PRO A 181 -14.81 8.38 -14.37
CA PRO A 181 -15.48 9.67 -14.49
C PRO A 181 -14.58 10.69 -15.20
N ARG A 182 -15.17 11.51 -16.06
CA ARG A 182 -14.44 12.57 -16.79
C ARG A 182 -14.06 13.71 -15.87
N ARG A 183 -13.06 13.46 -15.01
CA ARG A 183 -12.49 14.46 -14.10
C ARG A 183 -11.02 14.71 -14.45
N THR A 184 -10.59 15.95 -14.27
CA THR A 184 -9.17 16.32 -14.36
C THR A 184 -8.39 15.80 -13.14
N ALA A 185 -7.06 15.69 -13.23
CA ALA A 185 -6.22 15.39 -12.08
C ALA A 185 -6.43 16.37 -10.91
N ARG A 186 -6.66 17.66 -11.22
CA ARG A 186 -7.02 18.68 -10.23
C ARG A 186 -8.34 18.37 -9.52
N ALA A 187 -9.37 17.95 -10.25
CA ALA A 187 -10.67 17.60 -9.64
C ALA A 187 -10.59 16.34 -8.76
N TRP A 188 -9.81 15.35 -9.18
CA TRP A 188 -9.52 14.19 -8.35
C TRP A 188 -8.69 14.55 -7.11
N ALA A 189 -7.69 15.43 -7.25
CA ALA A 189 -6.93 15.91 -6.11
C ALA A 189 -7.81 16.66 -5.09
N ALA A 190 -8.77 17.47 -5.55
CA ALA A 190 -9.74 18.15 -4.69
C ALA A 190 -10.64 17.12 -3.95
N PHE A 191 -11.08 16.06 -4.63
CA PHE A 191 -11.82 14.97 -4.00
C PHE A 191 -11.00 14.29 -2.91
N PHE A 192 -9.77 13.82 -3.20
CA PHE A 192 -8.93 13.18 -2.20
C PHE A 192 -8.52 14.12 -1.05
N ALA A 193 -8.41 15.42 -1.30
CA ALA A 193 -8.16 16.42 -0.26
C ALA A 193 -9.36 16.69 0.64
N SER A 194 -10.58 16.32 0.23
CA SER A 194 -11.80 16.42 1.05
C SER A 194 -11.98 15.21 1.98
N LEU A 195 -11.21 14.15 1.79
CA LEU A 195 -11.21 12.97 2.65
C LEU A 195 -10.33 13.20 3.89
N GLU A 196 -10.42 12.32 4.86
CA GLU A 196 -9.62 12.39 6.08
C GLU A 196 -8.12 12.24 5.78
N PRO A 197 -7.29 13.24 6.09
CA PRO A 197 -5.84 13.10 5.95
C PRO A 197 -5.28 12.30 7.13
N LEU A 198 -4.59 11.19 6.85
CA LEU A 198 -3.97 10.35 7.87
C LEU A 198 -2.52 10.73 8.16
N GLU A 199 -1.85 11.37 7.21
CA GLU A 199 -0.45 11.76 7.39
C GLU A 199 -0.20 13.23 7.00
N PRO A 200 0.75 13.89 7.69
CA PRO A 200 1.18 15.24 7.34
C PRO A 200 1.68 15.32 5.90
N GLY A 201 1.48 16.47 5.26
CA GLY A 201 1.93 16.74 3.89
C GLY A 201 1.03 16.17 2.78
N TRP A 202 -0.02 15.39 3.14
CA TRP A 202 -0.95 14.85 2.14
C TRP A 202 -1.70 15.94 1.37
N THR A 203 -2.33 16.84 2.11
CA THR A 203 -3.12 17.94 1.52
C THR A 203 -2.24 18.87 0.68
N GLU A 204 -1.03 19.20 1.15
CA GLU A 204 -0.05 20.00 0.43
C GLU A 204 0.41 19.29 -0.86
N THR A 205 0.60 17.99 -0.80
CA THR A 205 0.98 17.19 -1.98
C THR A 205 -0.11 17.22 -3.05
N LEU A 206 -1.36 17.05 -2.65
CA LEU A 206 -2.51 17.15 -3.57
C LEU A 206 -2.70 18.57 -4.12
N ALA A 207 -2.46 19.60 -3.30
CA ALA A 207 -2.59 21.00 -3.69
C ALA A 207 -1.65 21.40 -4.84
N LYS A 208 -0.55 20.68 -5.06
CA LYS A 208 0.34 20.88 -6.22
C LYS A 208 -0.41 20.73 -7.55
N LEU A 209 -1.42 19.87 -7.62
CA LEU A 209 -2.27 19.69 -8.81
C LEU A 209 -3.29 20.82 -9.05
N ALA A 210 -3.43 21.77 -8.11
CA ALA A 210 -4.22 22.98 -8.33
C ALA A 210 -3.50 24.02 -9.21
N ARG A 211 -2.18 23.91 -9.36
CA ARG A 211 -1.33 24.76 -10.20
C ARG A 211 -1.20 24.18 -11.62
N PRO A 212 -0.77 24.97 -12.61
CA PRO A 212 -0.43 24.44 -13.93
C PRO A 212 0.67 23.39 -13.84
N VAL A 213 0.47 22.24 -14.50
CA VAL A 213 1.41 21.11 -14.51
C VAL A 213 1.90 20.88 -15.93
N ASP A 214 3.20 20.79 -16.12
CA ASP A 214 3.83 20.44 -17.39
C ASP A 214 3.80 18.91 -17.63
N PHE A 215 2.64 18.42 -18.04
CA PHE A 215 2.49 16.99 -18.41
C PHE A 215 3.30 16.61 -19.64
N THR A 216 3.49 17.52 -20.59
CA THR A 216 4.24 17.22 -21.83
C THR A 216 5.71 17.03 -21.53
N GLY A 217 6.32 17.94 -20.79
CA GLY A 217 7.72 17.81 -20.38
C GLY A 217 7.94 16.63 -19.44
N PHE A 218 6.97 16.33 -18.56
CA PHE A 218 7.04 15.14 -17.70
C PHE A 218 6.96 13.85 -18.54
N HIS A 219 6.06 13.77 -19.49
CA HIS A 219 5.92 12.60 -20.37
C HIS A 219 7.22 12.30 -21.13
N ALA A 220 7.93 13.31 -21.60
CA ALA A 220 9.19 13.15 -22.30
C ALA A 220 10.28 12.47 -21.44
N VAL A 221 10.32 12.74 -20.14
CA VAL A 221 11.32 12.17 -19.21
C VAL A 221 10.83 10.90 -18.52
N SER A 222 9.52 10.77 -18.28
CA SER A 222 8.95 9.64 -17.54
C SER A 222 9.00 8.32 -18.29
N ALA A 223 9.30 8.33 -19.59
CA ALA A 223 9.57 7.11 -20.37
C ALA A 223 10.68 6.26 -19.72
N ALA A 224 11.67 6.88 -19.10
CA ALA A 224 12.74 6.18 -18.36
C ALA A 224 12.24 5.46 -17.10
N TRP A 225 11.06 5.82 -16.59
CA TRP A 225 10.46 5.27 -15.35
C TRP A 225 9.11 4.60 -15.62
N GLU A 226 8.79 4.31 -16.87
CA GLU A 226 7.49 3.70 -17.22
C GLU A 226 7.28 2.36 -16.51
N THR A 227 8.36 1.62 -16.25
CA THR A 227 8.33 0.39 -15.45
C THR A 227 7.91 0.62 -14.01
N GLU A 228 8.23 1.75 -13.39
CA GLU A 228 7.78 2.06 -12.03
C GLU A 228 6.25 2.18 -11.98
N TYR A 229 5.65 2.87 -12.97
CA TYR A 229 4.20 2.98 -13.07
C TYR A 229 3.52 1.67 -13.49
N GLU A 230 4.21 0.81 -14.27
CA GLU A 230 3.77 -0.55 -14.52
C GLU A 230 3.67 -1.35 -13.22
N GLN A 231 4.70 -1.26 -12.37
CA GLN A 231 4.73 -1.94 -11.07
C GLN A 231 3.60 -1.45 -10.15
N LEU A 232 3.34 -0.14 -10.12
CA LEU A 232 2.22 0.44 -9.36
C LEU A 232 0.87 -0.08 -9.86
N LEU A 233 0.64 -0.07 -11.18
CA LEU A 233 -0.61 -0.56 -11.76
C LEU A 233 -0.84 -2.04 -11.43
N VAL A 234 0.19 -2.86 -11.55
CA VAL A 234 0.15 -4.29 -11.20
C VAL A 234 -0.09 -4.47 -9.70
N TYR A 235 0.56 -3.68 -8.86
CA TYR A 235 0.38 -3.72 -7.41
C TYR A 235 -1.08 -3.43 -7.02
N PHE A 236 -1.68 -2.36 -7.54
CA PHE A 236 -3.07 -2.02 -7.23
C PHE A 236 -4.05 -3.11 -7.73
N LEU A 237 -3.79 -3.70 -8.89
CA LEU A 237 -4.58 -4.84 -9.39
C LEU A 237 -4.43 -6.08 -8.49
N LEU A 238 -3.23 -6.39 -8.02
CA LEU A 238 -3.00 -7.55 -7.14
C LEU A 238 -3.63 -7.35 -5.76
N ARG A 239 -3.51 -6.15 -5.19
CA ARG A 239 -4.00 -5.87 -3.85
C ARG A 239 -5.52 -5.72 -3.79
N HIS A 240 -6.11 -4.99 -4.74
CA HIS A 240 -7.49 -4.53 -4.59
C HIS A 240 -8.51 -5.24 -5.47
N LEU A 241 -8.13 -5.73 -6.67
CA LEU A 241 -9.10 -6.23 -7.63
C LEU A 241 -9.96 -7.37 -7.07
N LEU A 242 -9.33 -8.33 -6.41
CA LEU A 242 -10.02 -9.51 -5.86
C LEU A 242 -10.27 -9.44 -4.35
N ALA A 243 -10.07 -8.28 -3.72
CA ALA A 243 -10.51 -8.07 -2.36
C ALA A 243 -12.04 -8.29 -2.27
N ASP A 244 -12.51 -8.72 -1.10
CA ASP A 244 -13.91 -9.09 -0.88
C ASP A 244 -14.44 -10.10 -1.93
N GLU A 245 -13.62 -11.09 -2.25
CA GLU A 245 -13.93 -12.15 -3.21
C GLU A 245 -14.36 -11.63 -4.60
N GLY A 246 -13.79 -10.49 -5.02
CA GLY A 246 -14.04 -9.89 -6.33
C GLY A 246 -15.37 -9.11 -6.44
N ARG A 247 -15.94 -8.68 -5.31
CA ARG A 247 -17.05 -7.72 -5.36
C ARG A 247 -16.59 -6.40 -5.98
N ALA A 248 -17.47 -5.74 -6.72
CA ALA A 248 -17.20 -4.47 -7.38
C ALA A 248 -15.94 -4.47 -8.30
N LEU A 249 -15.70 -5.55 -9.03
CA LEU A 249 -14.55 -5.70 -9.96
C LEU A 249 -14.34 -4.47 -10.86
N PRO A 250 -15.38 -3.89 -11.51
CA PRO A 250 -15.18 -2.71 -12.35
C PRO A 250 -14.62 -1.51 -11.57
N ALA A 251 -15.21 -1.17 -10.42
CA ALA A 251 -14.74 -0.05 -9.59
C ALA A 251 -13.32 -0.28 -9.07
N ARG A 252 -12.97 -1.49 -8.68
CA ARG A 252 -11.63 -1.85 -8.20
C ARG A 252 -10.58 -1.82 -9.33
N ALA A 253 -10.94 -2.20 -10.54
CA ALA A 253 -10.07 -2.02 -11.70
C ALA A 253 -9.90 -0.54 -12.06
N ALA A 254 -10.97 0.25 -12.00
CA ALA A 254 -10.93 1.69 -12.18
C ALA A 254 -10.07 2.36 -11.10
N PHE A 255 -10.15 1.92 -9.84
CA PHE A 255 -9.30 2.40 -8.75
C PHE A 255 -7.81 2.15 -9.02
N ALA A 256 -7.44 0.96 -9.52
CA ALA A 256 -6.05 0.68 -9.87
C ALA A 256 -5.52 1.62 -10.97
N VAL A 257 -6.34 1.89 -11.99
CA VAL A 257 -6.01 2.83 -13.06
C VAL A 257 -5.95 4.28 -12.53
N LEU A 258 -6.93 4.70 -11.73
CA LEU A 258 -6.98 6.04 -11.14
C LEU A 258 -5.76 6.30 -10.24
N SER A 259 -5.45 5.37 -9.32
CA SER A 259 -4.32 5.49 -8.40
C SER A 259 -3.00 5.65 -9.16
N THR A 260 -2.80 4.85 -10.21
CA THR A 260 -1.61 4.97 -11.07
C THR A 260 -1.57 6.31 -11.80
N ALA A 261 -2.71 6.76 -12.35
CA ALA A 261 -2.80 8.05 -13.04
C ALA A 261 -2.56 9.24 -12.09
N MET A 262 -3.06 9.17 -10.85
CA MET A 262 -2.84 10.22 -9.85
C MET A 262 -1.39 10.28 -9.42
N LEU A 263 -0.72 9.14 -9.20
CA LEU A 263 0.71 9.10 -8.89
C LEU A 263 1.56 9.64 -10.05
N TYR A 264 1.17 9.36 -11.29
CA TYR A 264 1.79 9.98 -12.47
C TYR A 264 1.61 11.50 -12.46
N ALA A 265 0.40 11.98 -12.18
CA ALA A 265 0.10 13.41 -12.13
C ALA A 265 0.84 14.13 -11.00
N LEU A 266 0.94 13.52 -9.82
CA LEU A 266 1.70 14.05 -8.67
C LEU A 266 3.20 14.11 -8.97
N GLY A 267 3.75 13.10 -9.65
CA GLY A 267 5.13 13.12 -10.13
C GLY A 267 5.39 14.25 -11.13
N ALA A 268 4.44 14.48 -12.05
CA ALA A 268 4.50 15.61 -12.99
C ALA A 268 4.46 16.97 -12.28
N ALA A 269 3.59 17.10 -11.28
CA ALA A 269 3.47 18.34 -10.49
C ALA A 269 4.76 18.60 -9.68
N ALA A 270 5.32 17.58 -9.03
CA ALA A 270 6.59 17.70 -8.30
C ALA A 270 7.74 18.14 -9.22
N ARG A 271 7.84 17.53 -10.42
CA ARG A 271 8.84 17.95 -11.41
C ARG A 271 8.63 19.38 -11.89
N THR A 272 7.38 19.77 -12.13
CA THR A 272 7.06 21.15 -12.58
C THR A 272 7.49 22.18 -11.54
N GLU A 273 7.34 21.87 -10.26
CA GLU A 273 7.71 22.74 -9.15
C GLU A 273 9.24 22.79 -8.94
N ASN A 274 9.91 21.64 -8.97
CA ASN A 274 11.30 21.46 -8.56
C ASN A 274 12.29 21.34 -9.75
N GLY A 275 11.82 21.32 -10.99
CA GLY A 275 12.64 21.05 -12.19
C GLY A 275 12.96 19.57 -12.41
N THR A 276 12.93 18.76 -11.37
CA THR A 276 13.17 17.31 -11.39
C THR A 276 12.27 16.60 -10.39
N VAL A 277 12.18 15.27 -10.52
CA VAL A 277 11.61 14.38 -9.50
C VAL A 277 12.52 13.17 -9.35
N SER A 278 13.15 13.04 -8.19
CA SER A 278 14.07 11.95 -7.88
C SER A 278 13.34 10.63 -7.68
N PHE A 279 14.07 9.52 -7.70
CA PHE A 279 13.52 8.20 -7.35
C PHE A 279 12.94 8.21 -5.93
N GLY A 280 13.65 8.82 -4.95
CA GLY A 280 13.17 8.93 -3.57
C GLY A 280 11.85 9.69 -3.44
N GLU A 281 11.66 10.77 -4.21
CA GLU A 281 10.39 11.50 -4.22
C GLU A 281 9.24 10.66 -4.82
N ARG A 282 9.51 9.87 -5.88
CA ARG A 282 8.49 8.96 -6.46
C ARG A 282 8.12 7.84 -5.48
N VAL A 283 9.08 7.30 -4.75
CA VAL A 283 8.84 6.34 -3.65
C VAL A 283 7.97 6.97 -2.58
N GLU A 284 8.27 8.21 -2.18
CA GLU A 284 7.50 8.93 -1.17
C GLU A 284 6.07 9.24 -1.62
N LEU A 285 5.87 9.62 -2.87
CA LEU A 285 4.52 9.81 -3.43
C LEU A 285 3.69 8.52 -3.37
N ALA A 286 4.29 7.37 -3.73
CA ALA A 286 3.62 6.09 -3.67
C ALA A 286 3.29 5.69 -2.21
N ARG A 287 4.24 5.94 -1.29
CA ARG A 287 4.05 5.69 0.15
C ARG A 287 2.92 6.55 0.72
N LEU A 288 2.96 7.84 0.46
CA LEU A 288 1.99 8.80 0.98
C LEU A 288 0.59 8.55 0.43
N TRP A 289 0.47 8.19 -0.86
CA TRP A 289 -0.78 7.74 -1.46
C TRP A 289 -1.34 6.52 -0.72
N SER A 290 -0.51 5.49 -0.55
CA SER A 290 -0.91 4.26 0.12
C SER A 290 -1.37 4.54 1.55
N ALA A 291 -0.61 5.30 2.33
CA ALA A 291 -0.93 5.62 3.72
C ALA A 291 -2.28 6.35 3.85
N ASN A 292 -2.59 7.30 2.97
CA ASN A 292 -3.80 8.11 3.08
C ASN A 292 -5.02 7.52 2.38
N VAL A 293 -4.85 6.65 1.38
CA VAL A 293 -5.97 6.12 0.59
C VAL A 293 -6.22 4.64 0.88
N GLU A 294 -5.17 3.82 0.87
CA GLU A 294 -5.33 2.36 1.00
C GLU A 294 -5.44 1.88 2.46
N TYR A 295 -4.98 2.67 3.43
CA TYR A 295 -4.97 2.35 4.87
C TYR A 295 -6.05 3.08 5.66
N SER A 296 -6.99 3.75 4.99
CA SER A 296 -8.27 4.20 5.54
C SER A 296 -9.40 3.45 4.85
N GLU A 297 -10.20 2.71 5.59
CA GLU A 297 -11.38 2.02 5.05
C GLU A 297 -12.41 3.02 4.52
N GLU A 298 -12.57 4.16 5.20
CA GLU A 298 -13.47 5.25 4.81
C GLU A 298 -13.03 5.90 3.50
N ASN A 299 -11.74 6.25 3.39
CA ASN A 299 -11.18 6.86 2.19
C ASN A 299 -11.24 5.89 1.01
N MET A 300 -10.93 4.63 1.25
CA MET A 300 -11.00 3.58 0.23
C MET A 300 -12.45 3.35 -0.25
N ARG A 301 -13.42 3.33 0.68
CA ARG A 301 -14.84 3.20 0.36
C ARG A 301 -15.30 4.40 -0.47
N ALA A 302 -15.02 5.62 -0.02
CA ALA A 302 -15.36 6.84 -0.75
C ALA A 302 -14.78 6.86 -2.17
N ALA A 303 -13.52 6.42 -2.33
CA ALA A 303 -12.90 6.31 -3.65
C ALA A 303 -13.58 5.28 -4.56
N LEU A 304 -14.00 4.14 -4.02
CA LEU A 304 -14.72 3.10 -4.78
C LEU A 304 -16.13 3.54 -5.16
N ASP A 305 -16.85 4.24 -4.28
CA ASP A 305 -18.20 4.77 -4.52
C ASP A 305 -18.20 5.78 -5.69
N GLU A 306 -17.16 6.60 -5.80
CA GLU A 306 -16.98 7.52 -6.94
C GLU A 306 -16.70 6.81 -8.28
N LEU A 307 -16.37 5.53 -8.26
CA LEU A 307 -16.00 4.72 -9.42
C LEU A 307 -17.06 3.68 -9.79
N THR A 308 -18.18 3.63 -9.07
CA THR A 308 -19.33 2.77 -9.35
C THR A 308 -20.29 3.46 -10.30
#